data_0203403b870ef54c29787ed7a08e1f5a
#
_entry.id   0203403b870ef54c29787ed7a08e1f5a
#
_cell.length_a   1.000
_cell.length_b   1.000
_cell.length_c   1.000
_cell.angle_alpha   90.00
_cell.angle_beta   90.00
_cell.angle_gamma   90.00
#
_symmetry.space_group_name_H-M   'P 1'
#
loop_
_entity.id
_entity.type
_entity.pdbx_description
1 polymer ?
#
loop_
_entity_poly.entity_id
_entity_poly.type
_entity_poly.pdbx_seq_one_letter_code
_entity_poly.pdbx_strand_id
1 'polypeptide(L)'
;MRPIPHPGRPGKILRLLAEKYPTKEAVMSRLIYLQGQLVLPKGVEHFMSDLHGEYAAFYHILNNCSGVIREKVDYVFGARMSKEEKAEFCTLIYYPKEKIEQMTAARRATPAWYRENIARCLALARLMSWKYPASRLPGLIPARLRPVLVELLATRPEADAAQLAYQQRLLASIVQADAGAEFLEDFAALVKRLAVAEFHFVGDFFDRGGRPDAILDRIMALPEVDIEWGNHDVLWMGAALGSPACIATVVRNSLRYDNVDVLERGYGISLRPLVTFAQHLYPDEAPIRAAERAATILLFKVEGALIERNPDLGMANRRLLHCIDFRNVCAVLPSGRYELRKAYFPTIDEDAVDPYVLTLEEREILDGLVTSFTESPSLRRHVDFLYRKGSLYLVRNGNLLFHGCVPLTEDGAFREITYDGKKYAGRAWLDFCDQMARAAYLYHEQEALDFMYFLWCGRLSPLSGREVRTFERTFLADKTTWEEPADPYYRLLDDEETCERVLKEFGLSPKKGHIINGHVPVKVKKGESPVKAGGRAIIIDGGFCKAYHEKTGISGFTLISNSRGLRLLAHQKIADVRTALADNGDIESVAETVELATIHTTVGDTDKGRAMQEEITDLYNLLLAYQNGVLKPQA
;
A
#
# COMPACT_ATOMS: atom_id res chain seq x y z
N MET A 1 35.66 6.42 -23.47
CA MET A 1 36.74 7.34 -22.98
C MET A 1 36.35 7.82 -21.58
N ARG A 2 37.14 7.50 -20.55
CA ARG A 2 36.89 7.96 -19.19
C ARG A 2 37.34 9.41 -19.06
N PRO A 3 36.56 10.34 -18.43
CA PRO A 3 37.05 11.70 -18.22
C PRO A 3 38.22 11.68 -17.24
N ILE A 4 39.35 12.21 -17.67
CA ILE A 4 40.51 12.47 -16.83
C ILE A 4 40.15 13.66 -15.95
N PRO A 5 40.23 13.55 -14.60
CA PRO A 5 39.98 14.70 -13.73
C PRO A 5 41.01 15.80 -14.01
N HIS A 6 40.55 16.99 -14.35
CA HIS A 6 41.43 18.17 -14.43
C HIS A 6 42.14 18.39 -13.07
N PRO A 7 43.43 18.82 -13.04
CA PRO A 7 44.17 19.12 -11.82
C PRO A 7 43.74 20.46 -11.20
N GLY A 8 42.47 20.58 -10.87
CA GLY A 8 41.83 21.62 -10.09
C GLY A 8 41.40 21.07 -8.74
N ARG A 9 41.19 21.92 -7.74
CA ARG A 9 40.76 21.53 -6.39
C ARG A 9 39.73 20.40 -6.44
N PRO A 10 39.93 19.29 -5.69
CA PRO A 10 38.99 18.16 -5.70
C PRO A 10 37.60 18.66 -5.41
N GLY A 11 36.61 18.25 -6.23
CA GLY A 11 35.22 18.66 -6.11
C GLY A 11 34.66 18.35 -4.71
N LYS A 12 33.63 19.06 -4.28
CA LYS A 12 33.00 18.89 -2.95
C LYS A 12 32.65 17.41 -2.67
N ILE A 13 32.19 16.69 -3.68
CA ILE A 13 31.83 15.26 -3.59
C ILE A 13 33.02 14.39 -3.22
N LEU A 14 34.18 14.57 -3.88
CA LEU A 14 35.40 13.78 -3.56
C LEU A 14 35.92 14.03 -2.15
N ARG A 15 35.76 15.24 -1.62
CA ARG A 15 36.15 15.55 -0.23
C ARG A 15 35.22 14.85 0.78
N LEU A 16 33.93 14.91 0.57
CA LEU A 16 32.94 14.22 1.42
C LEU A 16 33.14 12.70 1.40
N LEU A 17 33.44 12.16 0.22
CA LEU A 17 33.77 10.74 0.11
C LEU A 17 35.08 10.38 0.79
N ALA A 18 36.11 11.26 0.75
CA ALA A 18 37.37 11.05 1.46
C ALA A 18 37.19 11.07 2.99
N GLU A 19 36.25 11.86 3.52
CA GLU A 19 35.88 11.80 4.95
C GLU A 19 35.23 10.45 5.31
N LYS A 20 34.35 9.93 4.44
CA LYS A 20 33.66 8.64 4.64
C LYS A 20 34.56 7.43 4.43
N TYR A 21 35.50 7.52 3.48
CA TYR A 21 36.44 6.46 3.11
C TYR A 21 37.87 7.01 3.16
N PRO A 22 38.43 7.17 4.37
CA PRO A 22 39.68 7.94 4.55
C PRO A 22 40.94 7.22 4.05
N THR A 23 40.89 5.91 3.82
CA THR A 23 42.06 5.12 3.35
C THR A 23 41.82 4.48 1.98
N LYS A 24 42.87 4.13 1.25
CA LYS A 24 42.78 3.40 -0.02
C LYS A 24 42.11 2.04 0.16
N GLU A 25 42.40 1.36 1.25
CA GLU A 25 41.84 0.05 1.60
C GLU A 25 40.35 0.14 1.85
N ALA A 26 39.86 1.19 2.52
CA ALA A 26 38.45 1.43 2.73
C ALA A 26 37.70 1.63 1.39
N VAL A 27 38.28 2.42 0.47
CA VAL A 27 37.74 2.61 -0.88
C VAL A 27 37.70 1.30 -1.66
N MET A 28 38.83 0.56 -1.70
CA MET A 28 38.94 -0.71 -2.41
C MET A 28 37.96 -1.75 -1.87
N SER A 29 37.89 -1.88 -0.54
CA SER A 29 36.95 -2.81 0.11
C SER A 29 35.49 -2.50 -0.28
N ARG A 30 35.10 -1.23 -0.25
CA ARG A 30 33.76 -0.82 -0.64
C ARG A 30 33.48 -1.06 -2.13
N LEU A 31 34.44 -0.77 -3.01
CA LEU A 31 34.33 -1.02 -4.46
C LEU A 31 34.10 -2.51 -4.76
N ILE A 32 34.95 -3.40 -4.20
CA ILE A 32 34.82 -4.85 -4.40
C ILE A 32 33.48 -5.34 -3.90
N TYR A 33 33.04 -4.87 -2.73
CA TYR A 33 31.78 -5.23 -2.14
C TYR A 33 30.56 -4.82 -3.01
N LEU A 34 30.55 -3.58 -3.52
CA LEU A 34 29.48 -3.09 -4.38
C LEU A 34 29.43 -3.84 -5.72
N GLN A 35 30.60 -4.06 -6.35
CA GLN A 35 30.69 -4.81 -7.61
C GLN A 35 30.17 -6.23 -7.45
N GLY A 36 30.49 -6.90 -6.34
CA GLY A 36 29.95 -8.23 -6.03
C GLY A 36 28.42 -8.25 -5.85
N GLN A 37 27.86 -7.19 -5.26
CA GLN A 37 26.39 -7.11 -5.09
C GLN A 37 25.62 -6.94 -6.39
N LEU A 38 26.19 -6.24 -7.39
CA LEU A 38 25.52 -6.01 -8.67
C LEU A 38 25.11 -7.30 -9.39
N VAL A 39 25.85 -8.39 -9.19
CA VAL A 39 25.58 -9.69 -9.85
C VAL A 39 24.66 -10.62 -9.04
N LEU A 40 24.27 -10.24 -7.82
CA LEU A 40 23.28 -11.00 -7.05
C LEU A 40 21.92 -10.95 -7.74
N PRO A 41 21.08 -12.00 -7.61
CA PRO A 41 19.73 -11.98 -8.12
C PRO A 41 18.92 -10.83 -7.50
N LYS A 42 18.05 -10.20 -8.31
CA LYS A 42 17.07 -9.22 -7.83
C LYS A 42 16.27 -9.79 -6.66
N GLY A 43 16.04 -9.00 -5.62
CA GLY A 43 15.16 -9.33 -4.51
C GLY A 43 13.71 -9.54 -4.96
N VAL A 44 12.91 -10.17 -4.11
CA VAL A 44 11.48 -10.36 -4.36
C VAL A 44 10.74 -9.12 -3.92
N GLU A 45 9.93 -8.56 -4.81
CA GLU A 45 9.04 -7.43 -4.55
C GLU A 45 7.59 -7.92 -4.60
N HIS A 46 6.78 -7.50 -3.63
CA HIS A 46 5.35 -7.77 -3.60
C HIS A 46 4.56 -6.47 -3.77
N PHE A 47 3.56 -6.51 -4.65
CA PHE A 47 2.66 -5.38 -4.92
C PHE A 47 1.24 -5.78 -4.53
N MET A 48 0.58 -4.95 -3.74
CA MET A 48 -0.79 -5.12 -3.28
C MET A 48 -1.53 -3.78 -3.33
N SER A 49 -2.85 -3.81 -3.53
CA SER A 49 -3.69 -2.62 -3.48
C SER A 49 -5.05 -2.92 -2.86
N ASP A 50 -5.82 -1.87 -2.58
CA ASP A 50 -7.24 -1.92 -2.22
C ASP A 50 -7.54 -2.85 -1.03
N LEU A 51 -6.72 -2.76 0.01
CA LEU A 51 -6.83 -3.59 1.22
C LEU A 51 -8.08 -3.27 2.04
N HIS A 52 -8.55 -2.03 1.98
CA HIS A 52 -9.83 -1.58 2.54
C HIS A 52 -10.14 -2.14 3.93
N GLY A 53 -9.21 -2.07 4.87
CA GLY A 53 -9.42 -2.51 6.24
C GLY A 53 -9.62 -4.02 6.45
N GLU A 54 -9.45 -4.85 5.42
CA GLU A 54 -9.60 -6.31 5.50
C GLU A 54 -8.37 -6.99 6.12
N TYR A 55 -8.17 -6.71 7.39
CA TYR A 55 -6.99 -7.12 8.15
C TYR A 55 -6.73 -8.63 8.12
N ALA A 56 -7.75 -9.47 8.27
CA ALA A 56 -7.56 -10.92 8.36
C ALA A 56 -6.94 -11.49 7.08
N ALA A 57 -7.44 -11.06 5.92
CA ALA A 57 -6.92 -11.44 4.61
C ALA A 57 -5.48 -10.95 4.42
N PHE A 58 -5.27 -9.65 4.64
CA PHE A 58 -3.95 -9.03 4.55
C PHE A 58 -2.93 -9.71 5.46
N TYR A 59 -3.29 -9.95 6.73
CA TYR A 59 -2.40 -10.55 7.73
C TYR A 59 -1.97 -11.96 7.32
N HIS A 60 -2.87 -12.76 6.75
CA HIS A 60 -2.52 -14.09 6.26
C HIS A 60 -1.58 -14.02 5.05
N ILE A 61 -1.89 -13.17 4.04
CA ILE A 61 -1.05 -12.99 2.84
C ILE A 61 0.35 -12.46 3.21
N LEU A 62 0.41 -11.53 4.16
CA LEU A 62 1.69 -11.01 4.67
C LEU A 62 2.51 -12.13 5.34
N ASN A 63 1.88 -12.98 6.15
CA ASN A 63 2.57 -14.03 6.90
C ASN A 63 3.01 -15.21 6.03
N ASN A 64 2.24 -15.62 5.02
CA ASN A 64 2.64 -16.67 4.08
C ASN A 64 3.50 -16.15 2.93
N CYS A 65 3.74 -14.81 2.89
CA CYS A 65 4.47 -14.12 1.82
C CYS A 65 3.89 -14.47 0.44
N SER A 66 2.56 -14.38 0.31
CA SER A 66 1.82 -14.71 -0.92
C SER A 66 2.16 -16.10 -1.47
N GLY A 67 2.38 -17.10 -0.59
CA GLY A 67 2.71 -18.47 -0.97
C GLY A 67 4.19 -18.75 -1.27
N VAL A 68 5.05 -17.73 -1.29
CA VAL A 68 6.50 -17.92 -1.53
C VAL A 68 7.13 -18.87 -0.52
N ILE A 69 6.74 -18.80 0.76
CA ILE A 69 7.27 -19.70 1.79
C ILE A 69 6.92 -21.15 1.48
N ARG A 70 5.68 -21.45 1.10
CA ARG A 70 5.23 -22.78 0.73
C ARG A 70 6.02 -23.35 -0.45
N GLU A 71 6.21 -22.56 -1.51
CA GLU A 71 7.04 -22.96 -2.66
C GLU A 71 8.47 -23.33 -2.23
N LYS A 72 9.05 -22.58 -1.29
CA LYS A 72 10.40 -22.86 -0.78
C LYS A 72 10.44 -24.09 0.12
N VAL A 73 9.41 -24.32 0.94
CA VAL A 73 9.25 -25.54 1.74
C VAL A 73 9.13 -26.76 0.82
N ASP A 74 8.31 -26.68 -0.23
CA ASP A 74 8.17 -27.75 -1.21
C ASP A 74 9.50 -28.03 -1.95
N TYR A 75 10.24 -27.00 -2.30
CA TYR A 75 11.54 -27.13 -2.96
C TYR A 75 12.59 -27.78 -2.04
N VAL A 76 12.70 -27.33 -0.79
CA VAL A 76 13.73 -27.82 0.16
C VAL A 76 13.45 -29.25 0.60
N PHE A 77 12.20 -29.57 0.91
CA PHE A 77 11.87 -30.82 1.55
C PHE A 77 11.33 -31.90 0.60
N GLY A 78 10.74 -31.51 -0.55
CA GLY A 78 10.31 -32.45 -1.60
C GLY A 78 9.50 -33.63 -1.06
N ALA A 79 9.92 -34.82 -1.37
CA ALA A 79 9.31 -36.07 -0.89
C ALA A 79 9.72 -36.49 0.54
N ARG A 80 10.64 -35.74 1.19
CA ARG A 80 11.09 -36.02 2.57
C ARG A 80 10.07 -35.68 3.65
N MET A 81 9.06 -34.86 3.30
CA MET A 81 7.94 -34.52 4.17
C MET A 81 6.63 -34.79 3.44
N SER A 82 5.63 -35.30 4.18
CA SER A 82 4.26 -35.45 3.67
C SER A 82 3.61 -34.09 3.41
N LYS A 83 2.44 -34.08 2.75
CA LYS A 83 1.66 -32.84 2.54
C LYS A 83 1.25 -32.22 3.88
N GLU A 84 0.84 -33.05 4.82
CA GLU A 84 0.36 -32.64 6.16
C GLU A 84 1.51 -32.04 6.98
N GLU A 85 2.68 -32.67 6.97
CA GLU A 85 3.88 -32.18 7.65
C GLU A 85 4.33 -30.81 7.09
N LYS A 86 4.31 -30.66 5.76
CA LYS A 86 4.62 -29.38 5.12
C LYS A 86 3.60 -28.30 5.48
N ALA A 87 2.31 -28.63 5.51
CA ALA A 87 1.24 -27.73 5.89
C ALA A 87 1.40 -27.29 7.35
N GLU A 88 1.64 -28.24 8.28
CA GLU A 88 1.90 -27.93 9.69
C GLU A 88 3.14 -27.05 9.87
N PHE A 89 4.22 -27.33 9.13
CA PHE A 89 5.45 -26.54 9.17
C PHE A 89 5.25 -25.13 8.57
N CYS A 90 4.52 -24.98 7.48
CA CYS A 90 4.16 -23.68 6.93
C CYS A 90 3.35 -22.87 7.95
N THR A 91 2.34 -23.46 8.58
CA THR A 91 1.52 -22.81 9.62
C THR A 91 2.38 -22.37 10.81
N LEU A 92 3.38 -23.17 11.20
CA LEU A 92 4.34 -22.77 12.24
C LEU A 92 5.15 -21.53 11.84
N ILE A 93 5.57 -21.41 10.58
CA ILE A 93 6.28 -20.20 10.11
C ILE A 93 5.33 -19.01 10.02
N TYR A 94 4.07 -19.20 9.58
CA TYR A 94 3.10 -18.12 9.43
C TYR A 94 2.70 -17.55 10.78
N TYR A 95 2.39 -18.40 11.76
CA TYR A 95 1.84 -18.09 13.06
C TYR A 95 2.62 -18.79 14.19
N PRO A 96 3.90 -18.45 14.40
CA PRO A 96 4.76 -19.22 15.31
C PRO A 96 4.23 -19.24 16.75
N LYS A 97 3.76 -18.11 17.29
CA LYS A 97 3.27 -18.06 18.66
C LYS A 97 2.05 -18.93 18.88
N GLU A 98 1.03 -18.70 18.05
CA GLU A 98 -0.25 -19.40 18.13
C GLU A 98 -0.06 -20.91 17.89
N LYS A 99 0.82 -21.29 16.95
CA LYS A 99 1.10 -22.69 16.67
C LYS A 99 1.88 -23.37 17.80
N ILE A 100 2.86 -22.71 18.39
CA ILE A 100 3.59 -23.21 19.57
C ILE A 100 2.64 -23.38 20.76
N GLU A 101 1.77 -22.42 21.04
CA GLU A 101 0.74 -22.52 22.08
C GLU A 101 -0.19 -23.73 21.83
N GLN A 102 -0.68 -23.92 20.60
CA GLN A 102 -1.49 -25.07 20.19
C GLN A 102 -0.76 -26.40 20.43
N MET A 103 0.50 -26.49 20.01
CA MET A 103 1.31 -27.69 20.17
C MET A 103 1.63 -27.98 21.64
N THR A 104 1.83 -26.95 22.44
CA THR A 104 2.06 -27.06 23.90
C THR A 104 0.79 -27.56 24.60
N ALA A 105 -0.37 -26.97 24.29
CA ALA A 105 -1.65 -27.44 24.82
C ALA A 105 -1.96 -28.90 24.48
N ALA A 106 -1.59 -29.31 23.26
CA ALA A 106 -1.71 -30.70 22.80
C ALA A 106 -0.61 -31.64 23.34
N ARG A 107 0.34 -31.15 24.15
CA ARG A 107 1.51 -31.89 24.65
C ARG A 107 2.41 -32.44 23.54
N ARG A 108 2.42 -31.81 22.38
CA ARG A 108 3.23 -32.17 21.20
C ARG A 108 4.51 -31.33 21.07
N ALA A 109 4.64 -30.19 21.75
CA ALA A 109 5.82 -29.35 21.79
C ALA A 109 6.94 -29.98 22.63
N THR A 110 7.46 -31.11 22.19
CA THR A 110 8.54 -31.86 22.86
C THR A 110 9.92 -31.30 22.52
N PRO A 111 10.99 -31.60 23.30
CA PRO A 111 12.37 -31.27 22.96
C PRO A 111 12.79 -31.72 21.55
N ALA A 112 12.29 -32.87 21.10
CA ALA A 112 12.54 -33.41 19.77
C ALA A 112 11.84 -32.56 18.69
N TRP A 113 10.57 -32.15 18.93
CA TRP A 113 9.80 -31.31 18.05
C TRP A 113 10.47 -29.93 17.85
N TYR A 114 10.97 -29.30 18.92
CA TYR A 114 11.70 -28.05 18.80
C TYR A 114 12.97 -28.19 17.96
N ARG A 115 13.82 -29.20 18.25
CA ARG A 115 15.06 -29.45 17.49
C ARG A 115 14.80 -29.66 16.02
N GLU A 116 13.81 -30.45 15.68
CA GLU A 116 13.45 -30.76 14.32
C GLU A 116 12.99 -29.53 13.54
N ASN A 117 12.05 -28.75 14.12
CA ASN A 117 11.52 -27.57 13.45
C ASN A 117 12.54 -26.43 13.37
N ILE A 118 13.42 -26.25 14.35
CA ILE A 118 14.55 -25.30 14.26
C ILE A 118 15.49 -25.73 13.12
N ALA A 119 15.82 -27.01 13.00
CA ALA A 119 16.66 -27.52 11.90
C ALA A 119 16.00 -27.31 10.52
N ARG A 120 14.67 -27.52 10.41
CA ARG A 120 13.89 -27.25 9.21
C ARG A 120 13.93 -25.74 8.85
N CYS A 121 13.70 -24.87 9.81
CA CYS A 121 13.80 -23.42 9.62
C CYS A 121 15.21 -22.99 9.18
N LEU A 122 16.26 -23.57 9.79
CA LEU A 122 17.63 -23.31 9.43
C LEU A 122 17.95 -23.69 7.97
N ALA A 123 17.50 -24.89 7.52
CA ALA A 123 17.66 -25.34 6.14
C ALA A 123 16.96 -24.38 5.15
N LEU A 124 15.75 -23.96 5.47
CA LEU A 124 14.99 -23.02 4.66
C LEU A 124 15.66 -21.62 4.61
N ALA A 125 16.08 -21.09 5.76
CA ALA A 125 16.75 -19.80 5.86
C ALA A 125 18.09 -19.80 5.10
N ARG A 126 18.88 -20.86 5.14
CA ARG A 126 20.10 -21.02 4.36
C ARG A 126 19.85 -20.91 2.86
N LEU A 127 18.89 -21.68 2.33
CA LEU A 127 18.52 -21.58 0.92
C LEU A 127 18.13 -20.16 0.53
N MET A 128 17.28 -19.53 1.34
CA MET A 128 16.73 -18.22 1.01
C MET A 128 17.74 -17.08 1.18
N SER A 129 18.80 -17.28 1.96
CA SER A 129 19.85 -16.27 2.20
C SER A 129 20.80 -16.09 1.01
N TRP A 130 20.87 -17.00 0.05
CA TRP A 130 21.82 -16.97 -1.07
C TRP A 130 21.75 -15.71 -1.94
N LYS A 131 20.60 -15.10 -2.01
CA LYS A 131 20.39 -13.84 -2.77
C LYS A 131 20.79 -12.58 -2.01
N TYR A 132 21.25 -12.71 -0.77
CA TYR A 132 21.67 -11.60 0.07
C TYR A 132 23.18 -11.64 0.37
N PRO A 133 23.87 -10.48 0.43
CA PRO A 133 25.23 -10.44 0.92
C PRO A 133 25.30 -10.91 2.38
N ALA A 134 26.33 -11.68 2.72
CA ALA A 134 26.51 -12.20 4.08
C ALA A 134 26.50 -11.09 5.16
N SER A 135 27.05 -9.92 4.84
CA SER A 135 27.08 -8.74 5.72
C SER A 135 25.69 -8.13 5.99
N ARG A 136 24.69 -8.39 5.12
CA ARG A 136 23.31 -7.92 5.33
C ARG A 136 22.51 -8.86 6.26
N LEU A 137 22.87 -10.14 6.33
CA LEU A 137 22.12 -11.14 7.09
C LEU A 137 21.95 -10.79 8.58
N PRO A 138 22.96 -10.32 9.32
CA PRO A 138 22.79 -9.94 10.71
C PRO A 138 21.72 -8.86 10.92
N GLY A 139 21.54 -7.93 9.97
CA GLY A 139 20.50 -6.90 10.02
C GLY A 139 19.07 -7.44 9.80
N LEU A 140 18.92 -8.57 9.12
CA LEU A 140 17.65 -9.24 8.90
C LEU A 140 17.21 -10.11 10.10
N ILE A 141 18.18 -10.51 10.95
CA ILE A 141 17.93 -11.37 12.10
C ILE A 141 17.43 -10.51 13.27
N PRO A 142 16.36 -10.91 13.97
CA PRO A 142 15.94 -10.27 15.22
C PRO A 142 17.09 -10.14 16.20
N ALA A 143 17.14 -9.05 16.97
CA ALA A 143 18.31 -8.74 17.81
C ALA A 143 18.51 -9.72 18.97
N ARG A 144 17.41 -10.29 19.49
CA ARG A 144 17.35 -11.09 20.71
C ARG A 144 18.33 -12.27 20.72
N LEU A 145 18.36 -13.07 19.66
CA LEU A 145 19.18 -14.30 19.58
C LEU A 145 20.17 -14.27 18.41
N ARG A 146 20.42 -13.08 17.86
CA ARG A 146 21.26 -12.88 16.66
C ARG A 146 22.60 -13.59 16.66
N PRO A 147 23.44 -13.56 17.74
CA PRO A 147 24.72 -14.22 17.70
C PRO A 147 24.63 -15.71 17.39
N VAL A 148 23.69 -16.42 18.06
CA VAL A 148 23.51 -17.87 17.87
C VAL A 148 22.90 -18.19 16.50
N LEU A 149 21.96 -17.36 16.03
CA LEU A 149 21.35 -17.51 14.69
C LEU A 149 22.38 -17.31 13.57
N VAL A 150 23.27 -16.32 13.70
CA VAL A 150 24.38 -16.11 12.75
C VAL A 150 25.31 -17.32 12.75
N GLU A 151 25.65 -17.85 13.91
CA GLU A 151 26.50 -19.02 14.06
C GLU A 151 25.86 -20.26 13.41
N LEU A 152 24.59 -20.52 13.69
CA LEU A 152 23.83 -21.62 13.07
C LEU A 152 23.80 -21.49 11.53
N LEU A 153 23.58 -20.29 10.99
CA LEU A 153 23.58 -20.07 9.54
C LEU A 153 24.96 -20.33 8.91
N ALA A 154 26.03 -20.07 9.65
CA ALA A 154 27.40 -20.29 9.19
C ALA A 154 27.84 -21.74 9.22
N THR A 155 27.21 -22.63 10.06
CA THR A 155 27.58 -24.06 10.12
C THR A 155 27.33 -24.76 8.79
N ARG A 156 28.21 -25.71 8.46
CA ARG A 156 28.17 -26.51 7.22
C ARG A 156 28.21 -28.01 7.55
N PRO A 157 27.10 -28.59 8.02
CA PRO A 157 27.07 -29.96 8.50
C PRO A 157 27.39 -30.98 7.41
N GLU A 158 27.24 -30.62 6.13
CA GLU A 158 27.60 -31.42 4.96
C GLU A 158 29.11 -31.43 4.67
N ALA A 159 29.89 -30.53 5.29
CA ALA A 159 31.31 -30.42 5.02
C ALA A 159 32.14 -31.51 5.73
N ASP A 160 31.86 -31.75 7.01
CA ASP A 160 32.51 -32.80 7.82
C ASP A 160 31.72 -33.15 9.09
N ALA A 161 32.14 -34.23 9.78
CA ALA A 161 31.52 -34.75 10.99
C ALA A 161 31.62 -33.76 12.18
N ALA A 162 32.67 -32.92 12.25
CA ALA A 162 32.83 -31.95 13.32
C ALA A 162 31.82 -30.80 13.19
N GLN A 163 31.58 -30.32 11.97
CA GLN A 163 30.56 -29.32 11.68
C GLN A 163 29.16 -29.83 11.98
N LEU A 164 28.88 -31.08 11.63
CA LEU A 164 27.62 -31.75 11.98
C LEU A 164 27.43 -31.84 13.50
N ALA A 165 28.45 -32.32 14.23
CA ALA A 165 28.44 -32.43 15.67
C ALA A 165 28.25 -31.04 16.36
N TYR A 166 28.93 -30.00 15.85
CA TYR A 166 28.81 -28.64 16.32
C TYR A 166 27.40 -28.10 16.16
N GLN A 167 26.81 -28.23 14.97
CA GLN A 167 25.42 -27.83 14.76
C GLN A 167 24.44 -28.59 15.68
N GLN A 168 24.61 -29.92 15.78
CA GLN A 168 23.77 -30.75 16.66
C GLN A 168 23.90 -30.30 18.13
N ARG A 169 25.09 -29.93 18.58
CA ARG A 169 25.31 -29.45 19.94
C ARG A 169 24.62 -28.10 20.18
N LEU A 170 24.72 -27.16 19.22
CA LEU A 170 24.00 -25.88 19.31
C LEU A 170 22.48 -26.09 19.42
N LEU A 171 21.90 -26.94 18.54
CA LEU A 171 20.47 -27.24 18.57
C LEU A 171 20.04 -27.91 19.88
N ALA A 172 20.86 -28.82 20.43
CA ALA A 172 20.59 -29.44 21.71
C ALA A 172 20.65 -28.45 22.87
N SER A 173 21.63 -27.53 22.84
CA SER A 173 21.80 -26.49 23.87
C SER A 173 20.65 -25.46 23.88
N ILE A 174 20.08 -25.11 22.71
CA ILE A 174 18.89 -24.25 22.61
C ILE A 174 17.73 -24.87 23.38
N VAL A 175 17.47 -26.14 23.16
CA VAL A 175 16.38 -26.87 23.82
C VAL A 175 16.66 -27.07 25.31
N GLN A 176 17.91 -27.35 25.69
CA GLN A 176 18.32 -27.48 27.08
C GLN A 176 18.20 -26.17 27.87
N ALA A 177 18.36 -25.03 27.18
CA ALA A 177 18.19 -23.69 27.75
C ALA A 177 16.71 -23.24 27.76
N ASP A 178 15.76 -24.10 27.37
CA ASP A 178 14.33 -23.80 27.25
C ASP A 178 14.02 -22.60 26.33
N ALA A 179 14.87 -22.38 25.30
CA ALA A 179 14.77 -21.25 24.37
C ALA A 179 14.17 -21.66 23.00
N GLY A 180 13.55 -22.84 22.91
CA GLY A 180 13.06 -23.38 21.64
C GLY A 180 11.96 -22.55 20.99
N ALA A 181 11.05 -22.00 21.79
CA ALA A 181 9.96 -21.16 21.31
C ALA A 181 10.48 -19.86 20.69
N GLU A 182 11.37 -19.16 21.41
CA GLU A 182 11.98 -17.90 20.96
C GLU A 182 12.80 -18.08 19.69
N PHE A 183 13.52 -19.19 19.56
CA PHE A 183 14.28 -19.51 18.35
C PHE A 183 13.37 -19.77 17.17
N LEU A 184 12.25 -20.47 17.33
CA LEU A 184 11.28 -20.69 16.25
C LEU A 184 10.62 -19.37 15.82
N GLU A 185 10.25 -18.50 16.75
CA GLU A 185 9.72 -17.17 16.45
C GLU A 185 10.72 -16.33 15.62
N ASP A 186 11.98 -16.28 16.07
CA ASP A 186 13.02 -15.50 15.41
C ASP A 186 13.38 -16.08 14.04
N PHE A 187 13.42 -17.41 13.88
CA PHE A 187 13.58 -18.04 12.58
C PHE A 187 12.41 -17.79 11.66
N ALA A 188 11.18 -17.88 12.14
CA ALA A 188 9.99 -17.55 11.33
C ALA A 188 10.05 -16.09 10.84
N ALA A 189 10.43 -15.16 11.70
CA ALA A 189 10.63 -13.76 11.32
C ALA A 189 11.75 -13.60 10.28
N LEU A 190 12.87 -14.28 10.44
CA LEU A 190 13.97 -14.27 9.46
C LEU A 190 13.52 -14.84 8.11
N VAL A 191 12.84 -15.99 8.07
CA VAL A 191 12.34 -16.62 6.84
C VAL A 191 11.42 -15.65 6.08
N LYS A 192 10.49 -14.97 6.78
CA LYS A 192 9.61 -13.97 6.16
C LYS A 192 10.40 -12.80 5.57
N ARG A 193 11.39 -12.26 6.29
CA ARG A 193 12.26 -11.16 5.81
C ARG A 193 13.15 -11.58 4.64
N LEU A 194 13.53 -12.86 4.57
CA LEU A 194 14.27 -13.41 3.43
C LEU A 194 13.37 -13.72 2.24
N ALA A 195 12.06 -13.96 2.46
CA ALA A 195 11.10 -14.24 1.40
C ALA A 195 10.83 -13.02 0.54
N VAL A 196 10.57 -11.86 1.16
CA VAL A 196 10.21 -10.62 0.49
C VAL A 196 11.22 -9.53 0.87
N ALA A 197 11.79 -8.88 -0.14
CA ALA A 197 12.78 -7.83 0.04
C ALA A 197 12.15 -6.44 0.15
N GLU A 198 11.08 -6.18 -0.61
CA GLU A 198 10.40 -4.89 -0.69
C GLU A 198 8.89 -5.11 -0.88
N PHE A 199 8.08 -4.24 -0.28
CA PHE A 199 6.62 -4.21 -0.44
C PHE A 199 6.19 -2.88 -1.06
N HIS A 200 5.28 -2.95 -2.04
CA HIS A 200 4.67 -1.80 -2.69
C HIS A 200 3.16 -1.88 -2.50
N PHE A 201 2.59 -0.83 -1.88
CA PHE A 201 1.16 -0.75 -1.63
C PHE A 201 0.55 0.34 -2.49
N VAL A 202 -0.30 -0.05 -3.45
CA VAL A 202 -0.87 0.85 -4.44
C VAL A 202 -2.25 1.35 -3.97
N GLY A 203 -2.29 1.87 -2.74
CA GLY A 203 -3.38 2.62 -2.15
C GLY A 203 -4.57 1.83 -1.61
N ASP A 204 -5.49 2.61 -1.04
CA ASP A 204 -6.77 2.22 -0.49
C ASP A 204 -6.67 1.25 0.71
N PHE A 205 -6.04 1.76 1.78
CA PHE A 205 -6.03 1.08 3.08
C PHE A 205 -7.33 1.24 3.85
N PHE A 206 -7.97 2.41 3.71
CA PHE A 206 -9.13 2.82 4.50
C PHE A 206 -10.47 2.45 3.86
N ASP A 207 -11.51 2.65 4.64
CA ASP A 207 -12.93 2.43 4.32
C ASP A 207 -13.29 0.96 4.06
N ARG A 208 -14.59 0.66 4.13
CA ARG A 208 -15.26 -0.63 3.87
C ARG A 208 -15.00 -1.71 4.92
N GLY A 209 -13.75 -2.15 5.15
CA GLY A 209 -13.39 -3.12 6.19
C GLY A 209 -13.07 -2.47 7.53
N GLY A 210 -13.01 -3.29 8.59
CA GLY A 210 -13.06 -2.81 9.98
C GLY A 210 -11.74 -2.48 10.64
N ARG A 211 -10.56 -2.73 10.01
CA ARG A 211 -9.28 -2.62 10.71
C ARG A 211 -8.13 -2.02 9.88
N PRO A 212 -8.33 -0.86 9.25
CA PRO A 212 -7.22 -0.15 8.57
C PRO A 212 -6.10 0.24 9.55
N ASP A 213 -6.45 0.55 10.81
CA ASP A 213 -5.52 0.82 11.90
C ASP A 213 -4.50 -0.31 12.08
N ALA A 214 -4.97 -1.53 12.18
CA ALA A 214 -4.12 -2.70 12.36
C ALA A 214 -3.30 -3.04 11.11
N ILE A 215 -3.83 -2.78 9.90
CA ILE A 215 -3.09 -2.92 8.64
C ILE A 215 -1.90 -1.96 8.63
N LEU A 216 -2.13 -0.67 8.89
CA LEU A 216 -1.08 0.34 8.88
C LEU A 216 -0.03 0.09 9.96
N ASP A 217 -0.42 -0.32 11.17
CA ASP A 217 0.52 -0.72 12.22
C ASP A 217 1.45 -1.87 11.76
N ARG A 218 0.94 -2.83 10.98
CA ARG A 218 1.76 -3.92 10.44
C ARG A 218 2.69 -3.44 9.33
N ILE A 219 2.20 -2.59 8.42
CA ILE A 219 3.00 -2.04 7.33
C ILE A 219 4.12 -1.15 7.87
N MET A 220 3.86 -0.35 8.90
CA MET A 220 4.86 0.48 9.58
C MET A 220 6.02 -0.34 10.19
N ALA A 221 5.78 -1.61 10.52
CA ALA A 221 6.80 -2.52 11.04
C ALA A 221 7.64 -3.21 9.94
N LEU A 222 7.29 -3.04 8.66
CA LEU A 222 8.05 -3.60 7.54
C LEU A 222 9.32 -2.76 7.28
N PRO A 223 10.46 -3.41 6.94
CA PRO A 223 11.73 -2.71 6.78
C PRO A 223 11.81 -1.84 5.51
N GLU A 224 11.26 -2.34 4.41
CA GLU A 224 11.31 -1.68 3.09
C GLU A 224 9.90 -1.66 2.50
N VAL A 225 9.32 -0.46 2.44
CA VAL A 225 7.95 -0.24 1.95
C VAL A 225 7.84 1.09 1.22
N ASP A 226 7.17 1.07 0.08
CA ASP A 226 6.70 2.22 -0.67
C ASP A 226 5.16 2.19 -0.72
N ILE A 227 4.54 3.37 -0.82
CA ILE A 227 3.09 3.53 -0.82
C ILE A 227 2.71 4.53 -1.92
N GLU A 228 1.75 4.19 -2.75
CA GLU A 228 1.03 5.12 -3.60
C GLU A 228 -0.33 5.36 -2.96
N TRP A 229 -0.68 6.65 -2.74
CA TRP A 229 -1.94 6.99 -2.08
C TRP A 229 -3.15 6.62 -2.95
N GLY A 230 -4.16 5.99 -2.33
CA GLY A 230 -5.47 5.83 -2.93
C GLY A 230 -6.40 7.01 -2.62
N ASN A 231 -7.54 7.08 -3.31
CA ASN A 231 -8.52 8.13 -3.06
C ASN A 231 -9.13 8.01 -1.65
N HIS A 232 -9.34 6.80 -1.13
CA HIS A 232 -9.76 6.62 0.27
C HIS A 232 -8.69 7.05 1.26
N ASP A 233 -7.41 6.87 0.94
CA ASP A 233 -6.31 7.29 1.82
C ASP A 233 -6.25 8.82 1.91
N VAL A 234 -6.29 9.54 0.78
CA VAL A 234 -6.25 11.02 0.81
C VAL A 234 -7.49 11.61 1.46
N LEU A 235 -8.64 10.94 1.40
CA LEU A 235 -9.84 11.31 2.15
C LEU A 235 -9.56 11.32 3.67
N TRP A 236 -8.99 10.24 4.21
CA TRP A 236 -8.63 10.12 5.63
C TRP A 236 -7.47 11.04 6.00
N MET A 237 -6.49 11.22 5.11
CA MET A 237 -5.40 12.19 5.28
C MET A 237 -5.97 13.61 5.40
N GLY A 238 -6.88 14.02 4.50
CA GLY A 238 -7.55 15.32 4.56
C GLY A 238 -8.41 15.49 5.82
N ALA A 239 -9.09 14.44 6.27
CA ALA A 239 -9.85 14.45 7.51
C ALA A 239 -8.94 14.66 8.74
N ALA A 240 -7.80 13.97 8.80
CA ALA A 240 -6.82 14.13 9.87
C ALA A 240 -6.19 15.53 9.91
N LEU A 241 -6.15 16.23 8.77
CA LEU A 241 -5.68 17.63 8.66
C LEU A 241 -6.78 18.64 8.95
N GLY A 242 -8.01 18.21 9.23
CA GLY A 242 -9.12 19.06 9.62
C GLY A 242 -10.01 19.56 8.48
N SER A 243 -9.92 18.96 7.26
CA SER A 243 -10.84 19.30 6.15
C SER A 243 -12.29 18.90 6.49
N PRO A 244 -13.23 19.85 6.62
CA PRO A 244 -14.61 19.56 7.02
C PRO A 244 -15.33 18.61 6.05
N ALA A 245 -15.10 18.77 4.74
CA ALA A 245 -15.71 17.92 3.72
C ALA A 245 -15.16 16.48 3.76
N CYS A 246 -13.85 16.32 3.98
CA CYS A 246 -13.24 15.01 4.18
C CYS A 246 -13.79 14.34 5.45
N ILE A 247 -13.86 15.04 6.58
CA ILE A 247 -14.40 14.54 7.85
C ILE A 247 -15.83 14.09 7.69
N ALA A 248 -16.71 14.93 7.14
CA ALA A 248 -18.11 14.59 6.92
C ALA A 248 -18.26 13.35 6.03
N THR A 249 -17.40 13.21 5.02
CA THR A 249 -17.39 12.04 4.12
C THR A 249 -16.93 10.78 4.83
N VAL A 250 -15.83 10.83 5.61
CA VAL A 250 -15.35 9.68 6.40
C VAL A 250 -16.42 9.21 7.38
N VAL A 251 -17.02 10.14 8.11
CA VAL A 251 -18.09 9.82 9.09
C VAL A 251 -19.29 9.18 8.39
N ARG A 252 -19.76 9.78 7.28
CA ARG A 252 -20.87 9.22 6.48
C ARG A 252 -20.54 7.83 5.96
N ASN A 253 -19.34 7.62 5.41
CA ASN A 253 -18.93 6.32 4.89
C ASN A 253 -18.88 5.27 6.01
N SER A 254 -18.31 5.59 7.16
CA SER A 254 -18.24 4.69 8.31
C SER A 254 -19.62 4.27 8.80
N LEU A 255 -20.58 5.21 8.86
CA LEU A 255 -21.96 4.93 9.22
C LEU A 255 -22.68 4.06 8.16
N ARG A 256 -22.45 4.35 6.87
CA ARG A 256 -23.06 3.62 5.75
C ARG A 256 -22.60 2.17 5.65
N TYR A 257 -21.31 1.90 5.92
CA TYR A 257 -20.73 0.56 5.89
C TYR A 257 -20.82 -0.17 7.23
N ASP A 258 -21.50 0.41 8.23
CA ASP A 258 -21.62 -0.13 9.59
C ASP A 258 -20.23 -0.39 10.21
N ASN A 259 -19.36 0.61 10.08
CA ASN A 259 -17.92 0.48 10.38
C ASN A 259 -17.44 1.54 11.40
N VAL A 260 -18.33 1.92 12.30
CA VAL A 260 -18.08 2.95 13.35
C VAL A 260 -16.92 2.56 14.27
N ASP A 261 -16.71 1.28 14.49
CA ASP A 261 -15.60 0.76 15.32
C ASP A 261 -14.21 1.25 14.83
N VAL A 262 -14.05 1.53 13.55
CA VAL A 262 -12.80 2.12 13.01
C VAL A 262 -12.55 3.48 13.63
N LEU A 263 -13.59 4.33 13.69
CA LEU A 263 -13.48 5.66 14.29
C LEU A 263 -13.28 5.58 15.80
N GLU A 264 -14.18 4.86 16.50
CA GLU A 264 -14.21 4.86 17.96
C GLU A 264 -13.06 4.05 18.59
N ARG A 265 -12.87 2.77 18.17
CA ARG A 265 -11.84 1.89 18.73
C ARG A 265 -10.49 2.04 18.05
N GLY A 266 -10.48 2.25 16.73
CA GLY A 266 -9.24 2.40 15.97
C GLY A 266 -8.56 3.74 16.24
N TYR A 267 -9.34 4.83 16.24
CA TYR A 267 -8.79 6.18 16.28
C TYR A 267 -9.26 7.05 17.46
N GLY A 268 -10.17 6.57 18.31
CA GLY A 268 -10.65 7.30 19.47
C GLY A 268 -11.60 8.46 19.13
N ILE A 269 -12.21 8.44 17.95
CA ILE A 269 -13.11 9.48 17.44
C ILE A 269 -14.55 9.11 17.76
N SER A 270 -15.20 9.85 18.65
CA SER A 270 -16.56 9.56 19.09
C SER A 270 -17.62 10.21 18.21
N LEU A 271 -18.60 9.42 17.79
CA LEU A 271 -19.76 9.89 17.03
C LEU A 271 -20.99 10.18 17.92
N ARG A 272 -20.89 10.04 19.24
CA ARG A 272 -22.02 10.20 20.16
C ARG A 272 -22.77 11.54 20.01
N PRO A 273 -22.11 12.72 19.90
CA PRO A 273 -22.83 13.98 19.69
C PRO A 273 -23.65 13.99 18.42
N LEU A 274 -23.10 13.50 17.31
CA LEU A 274 -23.79 13.39 16.03
C LEU A 274 -24.99 12.43 16.12
N VAL A 275 -24.83 11.27 16.77
CA VAL A 275 -25.90 10.28 16.94
C VAL A 275 -27.04 10.87 17.77
N THR A 276 -26.74 11.58 18.87
CA THR A 276 -27.76 12.22 19.71
C THR A 276 -28.53 13.31 18.93
N PHE A 277 -27.82 14.18 18.24
CA PHE A 277 -28.41 15.18 17.36
C PHE A 277 -29.32 14.56 16.28
N ALA A 278 -28.82 13.55 15.60
CA ALA A 278 -29.56 12.88 14.55
C ALA A 278 -30.85 12.21 15.06
N GLN A 279 -30.85 11.65 16.27
CA GLN A 279 -32.05 11.07 16.87
C GLN A 279 -33.13 12.11 17.22
N HIS A 280 -32.73 13.33 17.56
CA HIS A 280 -33.68 14.44 17.72
C HIS A 280 -34.31 14.84 16.37
N LEU A 281 -33.52 14.83 15.28
CA LEU A 281 -34.02 15.16 13.94
C LEU A 281 -34.86 14.05 13.30
N TYR A 282 -34.52 12.79 13.56
CA TYR A 282 -35.13 11.60 12.94
C TYR A 282 -35.50 10.56 14.00
N PRO A 283 -36.51 10.87 14.88
CA PRO A 283 -36.84 10.04 16.06
C PRO A 283 -37.34 8.65 15.70
N ASP A 284 -37.90 8.47 14.51
CA ASP A 284 -38.49 7.20 14.04
C ASP A 284 -37.43 6.30 13.33
N GLU A 285 -36.21 6.78 13.11
CA GLU A 285 -35.14 6.01 12.46
C GLU A 285 -34.22 5.33 13.49
N ALA A 286 -33.65 4.18 13.12
CA ALA A 286 -32.61 3.55 13.93
C ALA A 286 -31.40 4.51 14.08
N PRO A 287 -30.73 4.57 15.26
CA PRO A 287 -29.73 5.60 15.58
C PRO A 287 -28.62 5.76 14.52
N ILE A 288 -28.07 4.65 14.02
CA ILE A 288 -27.01 4.66 13.00
C ILE A 288 -27.54 5.20 11.66
N ARG A 289 -28.79 4.90 11.30
CA ARG A 289 -29.42 5.41 10.05
C ARG A 289 -29.76 6.88 10.16
N ALA A 290 -30.26 7.31 11.30
CA ALA A 290 -30.46 8.72 11.59
C ALA A 290 -29.14 9.50 11.49
N ALA A 291 -28.06 8.98 12.08
CA ALA A 291 -26.72 9.58 12.03
C ALA A 291 -26.14 9.60 10.60
N GLU A 292 -26.30 8.53 9.80
CA GLU A 292 -25.90 8.51 8.38
C GLU A 292 -26.61 9.62 7.61
N ARG A 293 -27.89 9.82 7.88
CA ARG A 293 -28.69 10.84 7.21
C ARG A 293 -28.27 12.26 7.58
N ALA A 294 -28.08 12.53 8.86
CA ALA A 294 -27.58 13.82 9.36
C ALA A 294 -26.18 14.12 8.82
N ALA A 295 -25.24 13.14 8.86
CA ALA A 295 -23.90 13.28 8.30
C ALA A 295 -23.93 13.52 6.78
N THR A 296 -24.91 12.97 6.06
CA THR A 296 -25.05 13.17 4.62
C THR A 296 -25.47 14.61 4.31
N ILE A 297 -26.41 15.19 5.06
CA ILE A 297 -26.81 16.60 4.90
C ILE A 297 -25.63 17.53 5.24
N LEU A 298 -24.95 17.25 6.36
CA LEU A 298 -23.76 17.99 6.77
C LEU A 298 -22.69 17.97 5.66
N LEU A 299 -22.43 16.78 5.07
CA LEU A 299 -21.51 16.63 3.94
C LEU A 299 -21.90 17.55 2.78
N PHE A 300 -23.15 17.52 2.31
CA PHE A 300 -23.55 18.34 1.16
C PHE A 300 -23.46 19.84 1.43
N LYS A 301 -23.69 20.28 2.67
CA LYS A 301 -23.51 21.68 3.04
C LYS A 301 -22.04 22.09 2.97
N VAL A 302 -21.13 21.33 3.59
CA VAL A 302 -19.70 21.69 3.58
C VAL A 302 -19.06 21.48 2.21
N GLU A 303 -19.49 20.47 1.44
CA GLU A 303 -19.09 20.25 0.04
C GLU A 303 -19.51 21.47 -0.83
N GLY A 304 -20.75 21.90 -0.70
CA GLY A 304 -21.26 23.03 -1.48
C GLY A 304 -20.52 24.33 -1.20
N ALA A 305 -20.18 24.62 0.07
CA ALA A 305 -19.37 25.75 0.46
C ALA A 305 -17.92 25.66 -0.05
N LEU A 306 -17.33 24.45 -0.04
CA LEU A 306 -15.99 24.17 -0.59
C LEU A 306 -15.96 24.44 -2.10
N ILE A 307 -16.94 23.93 -2.84
CA ILE A 307 -17.03 24.06 -4.31
C ILE A 307 -17.17 25.54 -4.70
N GLU A 308 -17.99 26.30 -3.95
CA GLU A 308 -18.22 27.73 -4.23
C GLU A 308 -16.94 28.57 -4.13
N ARG A 309 -16.12 28.32 -3.12
CA ARG A 309 -14.84 29.06 -2.94
C ARG A 309 -13.71 28.58 -3.84
N ASN A 310 -13.86 27.41 -4.50
CA ASN A 310 -12.83 26.80 -5.36
C ASN A 310 -13.39 26.43 -6.75
N PRO A 311 -13.74 27.39 -7.60
CA PRO A 311 -14.35 27.13 -8.91
C PRO A 311 -13.41 26.34 -9.86
N ASP A 312 -12.09 26.47 -9.72
CA ASP A 312 -11.09 25.80 -10.54
C ASP A 312 -11.05 24.28 -10.34
N LEU A 313 -11.65 23.75 -9.26
CA LEU A 313 -11.81 22.32 -9.06
C LEU A 313 -12.76 21.66 -10.08
N GLY A 314 -13.56 22.47 -10.81
CA GLY A 314 -14.49 21.97 -11.82
C GLY A 314 -15.62 21.08 -11.28
N MET A 315 -16.01 21.28 -10.00
CA MET A 315 -16.98 20.44 -9.28
C MET A 315 -18.38 21.07 -9.15
N ALA A 316 -18.68 22.15 -9.86
CA ALA A 316 -19.93 22.91 -9.74
C ALA A 316 -21.19 22.04 -9.93
N ASN A 317 -21.11 20.98 -10.76
CA ASN A 317 -22.19 20.03 -11.00
C ASN A 317 -22.54 19.15 -9.78
N ARG A 318 -21.79 19.20 -8.69
CA ARG A 318 -22.05 18.49 -7.43
C ARG A 318 -22.76 19.36 -6.39
N ARG A 319 -22.88 20.64 -6.63
CA ARG A 319 -23.58 21.59 -5.75
C ARG A 319 -25.08 21.52 -6.04
N LEU A 320 -25.79 20.54 -5.43
CA LEU A 320 -27.12 20.13 -5.83
C LEU A 320 -28.22 20.41 -4.79
N LEU A 321 -27.91 20.91 -3.58
CA LEU A 321 -28.95 21.22 -2.58
C LEU A 321 -29.91 22.33 -3.06
N HIS A 322 -29.44 23.31 -3.79
CA HIS A 322 -30.27 24.40 -4.37
C HIS A 322 -31.17 23.91 -5.51
N CYS A 323 -30.97 22.68 -6.01
CA CYS A 323 -31.81 22.07 -7.03
C CYS A 323 -33.05 21.39 -6.44
N ILE A 324 -33.20 21.34 -5.13
CA ILE A 324 -34.34 20.72 -4.46
C ILE A 324 -35.56 21.66 -4.49
N ASP A 325 -36.64 21.19 -5.05
CA ASP A 325 -37.98 21.79 -4.95
C ASP A 325 -38.72 21.09 -3.80
N PHE A 326 -38.69 21.68 -2.62
CA PHE A 326 -39.29 21.12 -1.40
C PHE A 326 -40.82 21.00 -1.51
N ARG A 327 -41.48 21.96 -2.20
CA ARG A 327 -42.92 21.98 -2.36
C ARG A 327 -43.44 20.82 -3.22
N ASN A 328 -42.67 20.47 -4.26
CA ASN A 328 -43.05 19.41 -5.19
C ASN A 328 -42.29 18.10 -4.94
N VAL A 329 -41.48 18.03 -3.89
CA VAL A 329 -40.73 16.83 -3.46
C VAL A 329 -39.89 16.25 -4.60
N CYS A 330 -39.16 17.09 -5.30
CA CYS A 330 -38.33 16.70 -6.44
C CYS A 330 -37.01 17.50 -6.50
N ALA A 331 -36.05 16.99 -7.27
CA ALA A 331 -34.85 17.75 -7.66
C ALA A 331 -34.96 18.13 -9.14
N VAL A 332 -34.62 19.39 -9.43
CA VAL A 332 -34.59 19.96 -10.79
C VAL A 332 -33.15 20.06 -11.24
N LEU A 333 -32.66 19.03 -11.92
CA LEU A 333 -31.31 18.96 -12.47
C LEU A 333 -31.27 19.44 -13.93
N PRO A 334 -30.10 19.77 -14.50
CA PRO A 334 -29.99 20.10 -15.92
C PRO A 334 -30.53 18.99 -16.85
N SER A 335 -30.47 17.74 -16.42
CA SER A 335 -30.97 16.57 -17.17
C SER A 335 -32.46 16.32 -17.06
N GLY A 336 -33.18 17.01 -16.15
CA GLY A 336 -34.61 16.83 -15.93
C GLY A 336 -35.05 16.98 -14.49
N ARG A 337 -36.34 16.64 -14.27
CA ARG A 337 -36.99 16.66 -12.95
C ARG A 337 -37.09 15.23 -12.41
N TYR A 338 -36.62 15.01 -11.19
CA TYR A 338 -36.52 13.69 -10.57
C TYR A 338 -37.17 13.66 -9.20
N GLU A 339 -37.93 12.61 -8.92
CA GLU A 339 -38.59 12.40 -7.63
C GLU A 339 -37.55 12.10 -6.53
N LEU A 340 -37.73 12.71 -5.33
CA LEU A 340 -36.95 12.45 -4.14
C LEU A 340 -37.49 11.23 -3.37
N ARG A 341 -36.60 10.28 -3.08
CA ARG A 341 -36.92 9.10 -2.26
C ARG A 341 -37.16 9.41 -0.78
N LYS A 342 -36.49 10.44 -0.27
CA LYS A 342 -36.52 10.85 1.14
C LYS A 342 -36.51 12.37 1.18
N ALA A 343 -37.66 12.95 1.43
CA ALA A 343 -37.93 14.37 1.26
C ALA A 343 -37.86 15.19 2.56
N TYR A 344 -37.42 14.61 3.67
CA TYR A 344 -37.36 15.31 4.93
C TYR A 344 -35.94 15.81 5.24
N PHE A 345 -35.76 17.13 5.23
CA PHE A 345 -34.47 17.82 5.40
C PHE A 345 -34.60 18.86 6.54
N PRO A 346 -34.68 18.44 7.81
CA PRO A 346 -35.08 19.31 8.93
C PRO A 346 -34.08 20.45 9.23
N THR A 347 -32.84 20.37 8.73
CA THR A 347 -31.80 21.39 8.93
C THR A 347 -31.59 22.28 7.70
N ILE A 348 -32.39 22.12 6.65
CA ILE A 348 -32.38 22.97 5.46
C ILE A 348 -33.63 23.84 5.53
N ASP A 349 -33.44 25.16 5.60
CA ASP A 349 -34.52 26.11 5.50
C ASP A 349 -34.98 26.21 4.04
N GLU A 350 -36.24 25.88 3.78
CA GLU A 350 -36.84 25.84 2.44
C GLU A 350 -36.91 27.23 1.79
N ASP A 351 -36.98 28.28 2.59
CA ASP A 351 -37.02 29.68 2.14
C ASP A 351 -35.64 30.35 2.20
N ALA A 352 -34.58 29.64 2.60
CA ALA A 352 -33.23 30.20 2.68
C ALA A 352 -32.68 30.54 1.29
N VAL A 353 -32.00 31.68 1.21
CA VAL A 353 -31.26 32.12 0.01
C VAL A 353 -30.12 31.15 -0.30
N ASP A 354 -29.50 30.55 0.74
CA ASP A 354 -28.39 29.61 0.64
C ASP A 354 -28.66 28.35 1.49
N PRO A 355 -28.96 27.19 0.87
CA PRO A 355 -29.20 25.95 1.56
C PRO A 355 -27.93 25.28 2.15
N TYR A 356 -26.75 25.85 1.91
CA TYR A 356 -25.45 25.31 2.37
C TYR A 356 -25.04 25.86 3.72
N VAL A 357 -25.78 26.81 4.29
CA VAL A 357 -25.49 27.38 5.62
C VAL A 357 -25.71 26.33 6.70
N LEU A 358 -24.70 26.12 7.56
CA LEU A 358 -24.78 25.25 8.72
C LEU A 358 -25.65 25.89 9.81
N THR A 359 -26.52 25.12 10.45
CA THR A 359 -27.15 25.51 11.71
C THR A 359 -26.11 25.65 12.81
N LEU A 360 -26.48 26.26 13.93
CA LEU A 360 -25.56 26.39 15.08
C LEU A 360 -25.14 24.99 15.59
N GLU A 361 -26.08 24.08 15.75
CA GLU A 361 -25.86 22.71 16.22
C GLU A 361 -24.99 21.91 15.24
N GLU A 362 -25.24 22.03 13.93
CA GLU A 362 -24.40 21.38 12.90
C GLU A 362 -22.95 21.87 12.97
N ARG A 363 -22.75 23.18 13.22
CA ARG A 363 -21.42 23.78 13.37
C ARG A 363 -20.70 23.24 14.61
N GLU A 364 -21.38 23.21 15.77
CA GLU A 364 -20.82 22.68 17.00
C GLU A 364 -20.41 21.20 16.87
N ILE A 365 -21.22 20.38 16.19
CA ILE A 365 -20.91 18.98 15.92
C ILE A 365 -19.69 18.86 14.99
N LEU A 366 -19.65 19.67 13.93
CA LEU A 366 -18.54 19.66 12.97
C LEU A 366 -17.22 20.09 13.64
N ASP A 367 -17.25 21.15 14.45
CA ASP A 367 -16.07 21.64 15.19
C ASP A 367 -15.55 20.59 16.18
N GLY A 368 -16.48 19.88 16.85
CA GLY A 368 -16.14 18.75 17.72
C GLY A 368 -15.53 17.58 16.96
N LEU A 369 -16.02 17.27 15.75
CA LEU A 369 -15.42 16.25 14.89
C LEU A 369 -14.06 16.69 14.37
N VAL A 370 -13.90 17.94 13.91
CA VAL A 370 -12.59 18.49 13.49
C VAL A 370 -11.57 18.30 14.61
N THR A 371 -11.91 18.71 15.84
CA THR A 371 -11.05 18.53 17.00
C THR A 371 -10.69 17.04 17.21
N SER A 372 -11.68 16.15 17.14
CA SER A 372 -11.47 14.71 17.37
C SER A 372 -10.54 14.08 16.33
N PHE A 373 -10.67 14.47 15.05
CA PHE A 373 -9.82 13.95 13.98
C PHE A 373 -8.40 14.50 14.07
N THR A 374 -8.23 15.81 14.30
CA THR A 374 -6.92 16.47 14.35
C THR A 374 -6.13 16.10 15.60
N GLU A 375 -6.79 15.78 16.71
CA GLU A 375 -6.16 15.43 17.98
C GLU A 375 -5.95 13.91 18.16
N SER A 376 -6.42 13.04 17.26
CA SER A 376 -6.24 11.59 17.34
C SER A 376 -4.76 11.19 17.17
N PRO A 377 -4.06 10.69 18.22
CA PRO A 377 -2.64 10.37 18.09
C PRO A 377 -2.36 9.20 17.14
N SER A 378 -3.25 8.20 17.13
CA SER A 378 -3.12 7.03 16.25
C SER A 378 -3.30 7.42 14.79
N LEU A 379 -4.31 8.25 14.48
CA LEU A 379 -4.56 8.71 13.12
C LEU A 379 -3.41 9.60 12.62
N ARG A 380 -2.94 10.54 13.44
CA ARG A 380 -1.79 11.38 13.12
C ARG A 380 -0.55 10.54 12.78
N ARG A 381 -0.22 9.54 13.61
CA ARG A 381 0.92 8.63 13.37
C ARG A 381 0.82 7.91 12.04
N HIS A 382 -0.38 7.44 11.66
CA HIS A 382 -0.61 6.76 10.39
C HIS A 382 -0.50 7.73 9.22
N VAL A 383 -1.09 8.91 9.33
CA VAL A 383 -1.02 9.95 8.28
C VAL A 383 0.42 10.45 8.09
N ASP A 384 1.18 10.71 9.17
CA ASP A 384 2.61 11.04 9.08
C ASP A 384 3.41 9.94 8.35
N PHE A 385 3.07 8.68 8.56
CA PHE A 385 3.69 7.57 7.86
C PHE A 385 3.33 7.56 6.37
N LEU A 386 2.05 7.78 6.02
CA LEU A 386 1.61 7.87 4.63
C LEU A 386 2.31 9.02 3.89
N TYR A 387 2.45 10.20 4.51
CA TYR A 387 3.19 11.31 3.89
C TYR A 387 4.69 11.05 3.74
N ARG A 388 5.30 10.37 4.72
CA ARG A 388 6.74 10.07 4.71
C ARG A 388 7.10 8.97 3.71
N LYS A 389 6.25 7.98 3.51
CA LYS A 389 6.51 6.80 2.68
C LYS A 389 5.73 6.78 1.37
N GLY A 390 4.75 7.65 1.22
CA GLY A 390 3.84 7.66 0.11
C GLY A 390 4.02 8.84 -0.84
N SER A 391 3.41 8.70 -2.02
CA SER A 391 3.28 9.69 -3.08
C SER A 391 2.08 9.38 -3.96
N LEU A 392 1.75 10.27 -4.89
CA LEU A 392 0.69 10.00 -5.86
C LEU A 392 1.06 8.91 -6.85
N TYR A 393 2.32 8.81 -7.21
CA TYR A 393 2.86 7.78 -8.09
C TYR A 393 4.32 7.48 -7.75
N LEU A 394 4.80 6.32 -8.18
CA LEU A 394 6.20 5.91 -8.05
C LEU A 394 6.69 5.30 -9.37
N VAL A 395 7.91 5.66 -9.76
CA VAL A 395 8.66 4.94 -10.80
C VAL A 395 9.68 4.06 -10.09
N ARG A 396 9.54 2.73 -10.23
CA ARG A 396 10.38 1.77 -9.53
C ARG A 396 10.73 0.57 -10.40
N ASN A 397 12.03 0.32 -10.59
CA ASN A 397 12.56 -0.84 -11.33
C ASN A 397 11.90 -1.07 -12.70
N GLY A 398 11.63 0.01 -13.45
CA GLY A 398 10.98 -0.04 -14.75
C GLY A 398 9.45 -0.08 -14.70
N ASN A 399 8.85 -0.07 -13.52
CA ASN A 399 7.39 -0.01 -13.35
C ASN A 399 6.93 1.39 -12.97
N LEU A 400 5.74 1.77 -13.42
CA LEU A 400 5.01 2.95 -13.01
C LEU A 400 3.84 2.52 -12.13
N LEU A 401 3.87 2.92 -10.87
CA LEU A 401 2.86 2.61 -9.87
C LEU A 401 2.03 3.85 -9.58
N PHE A 402 0.73 3.75 -9.59
CA PHE A 402 -0.22 4.75 -9.12
C PHE A 402 -1.60 4.11 -8.90
N HIS A 403 -2.42 4.70 -8.04
CA HIS A 403 -3.67 4.07 -7.64
C HIS A 403 -4.74 4.12 -8.73
N GLY A 404 -5.11 5.31 -9.20
CA GLY A 404 -6.28 5.53 -10.06
C GLY A 404 -5.94 5.64 -11.56
N CYS A 405 -5.76 6.86 -12.09
CA CYS A 405 -5.59 7.10 -13.51
C CYS A 405 -4.63 8.26 -13.83
N VAL A 406 -4.21 8.32 -15.09
CA VAL A 406 -3.68 9.53 -15.71
C VAL A 406 -4.79 10.08 -16.60
N PRO A 407 -5.37 11.28 -16.33
CA PRO A 407 -6.51 11.79 -17.08
C PRO A 407 -6.24 11.88 -18.59
N LEU A 408 -7.08 11.24 -19.40
CA LEU A 408 -6.98 11.18 -20.86
C LEU A 408 -8.22 11.79 -21.54
N THR A 409 -8.06 12.14 -22.80
CA THR A 409 -9.14 12.43 -23.74
C THR A 409 -9.62 11.14 -24.41
N GLU A 410 -10.75 11.18 -25.12
CA GLU A 410 -11.33 9.99 -25.77
C GLU A 410 -10.41 9.35 -26.84
N ASP A 411 -9.51 10.14 -27.44
CA ASP A 411 -8.49 9.73 -28.41
C ASP A 411 -7.15 9.31 -27.75
N GLY A 412 -7.12 9.27 -26.41
CA GLY A 412 -5.96 8.82 -25.63
C GLY A 412 -4.84 9.85 -25.48
N ALA A 413 -5.05 11.12 -25.85
CA ALA A 413 -4.10 12.19 -25.51
C ALA A 413 -4.20 12.55 -24.03
N PHE A 414 -3.13 13.13 -23.44
CA PHE A 414 -3.19 13.64 -22.07
C PHE A 414 -4.15 14.82 -22.01
N ARG A 415 -5.11 14.75 -21.10
CA ARG A 415 -6.09 15.83 -20.90
C ARG A 415 -5.40 17.06 -20.32
N GLU A 416 -5.54 18.20 -20.99
CA GLU A 416 -5.11 19.48 -20.46
C GLU A 416 -6.10 19.95 -19.39
N ILE A 417 -5.59 20.29 -18.19
CA ILE A 417 -6.34 20.74 -17.02
C ILE A 417 -5.80 22.11 -16.66
N THR A 418 -6.69 23.08 -16.49
CA THR A 418 -6.34 24.44 -16.05
C THR A 418 -6.67 24.59 -14.59
N TYR A 419 -5.70 25.05 -13.79
CA TYR A 419 -5.85 25.38 -12.37
C TYR A 419 -5.05 26.65 -12.06
N ASP A 420 -5.67 27.62 -11.43
CA ASP A 420 -5.07 28.95 -11.16
C ASP A 420 -4.41 29.56 -12.41
N GLY A 421 -5.13 29.50 -13.55
CA GLY A 421 -4.67 30.02 -14.84
C GLY A 421 -3.49 29.27 -15.47
N LYS A 422 -2.95 28.23 -14.85
CA LYS A 422 -1.87 27.38 -15.38
C LYS A 422 -2.42 26.10 -15.97
N LYS A 423 -1.74 25.59 -16.99
CA LYS A 423 -2.13 24.38 -17.69
C LYS A 423 -1.22 23.23 -17.32
N TYR A 424 -1.81 22.09 -17.00
CA TYR A 424 -1.15 20.85 -16.62
C TYR A 424 -1.69 19.70 -17.46
N ALA A 425 -0.85 18.70 -17.75
CA ALA A 425 -1.25 17.47 -18.40
C ALA A 425 -0.32 16.31 -18.01
N GLY A 426 -0.78 15.07 -18.13
CA GLY A 426 0.03 13.88 -17.90
C GLY A 426 0.75 13.92 -16.54
N ARG A 427 2.06 13.69 -16.55
CA ARG A 427 2.89 13.69 -15.36
C ARG A 427 2.85 15.02 -14.58
N ALA A 428 2.85 16.15 -15.28
CA ALA A 428 2.84 17.46 -14.63
C ALA A 428 1.58 17.68 -13.77
N TRP A 429 0.44 17.08 -14.16
CA TRP A 429 -0.77 17.10 -13.35
C TRP A 429 -0.64 16.26 -12.07
N LEU A 430 -0.08 15.06 -12.16
CA LEU A 430 0.16 14.24 -10.98
C LEU A 430 1.17 14.89 -10.03
N ASP A 431 2.25 15.49 -10.57
CA ASP A 431 3.25 16.22 -9.78
C ASP A 431 2.61 17.40 -9.03
N PHE A 432 1.71 18.15 -9.70
CA PHE A 432 0.98 19.24 -9.07
C PHE A 432 0.03 18.74 -7.97
N CYS A 433 -0.71 17.66 -8.23
CA CYS A 433 -1.60 17.06 -7.23
C CYS A 433 -0.83 16.55 -5.99
N ASP A 434 0.35 15.95 -6.17
CA ASP A 434 1.22 15.55 -5.06
C ASP A 434 1.71 16.75 -4.25
N GLN A 435 2.09 17.85 -4.92
CA GLN A 435 2.49 19.09 -4.28
C GLN A 435 1.35 19.70 -3.45
N MET A 436 0.12 19.72 -3.97
CA MET A 436 -1.05 20.23 -3.23
C MET A 436 -1.36 19.37 -2.00
N ALA A 437 -1.31 18.04 -2.13
CA ALA A 437 -1.48 17.16 -0.98
C ALA A 437 -0.41 17.39 0.10
N ARG A 438 0.85 17.60 -0.30
CA ARG A 438 1.94 17.93 0.66
C ARG A 438 1.82 19.34 1.23
N ALA A 439 1.32 20.32 0.46
CA ALA A 439 1.05 21.66 0.96
C ALA A 439 -0.03 21.64 2.06
N ALA A 440 -1.08 20.83 1.89
CA ALA A 440 -2.09 20.61 2.92
C ALA A 440 -1.47 20.12 4.25
N TYR A 441 -0.54 19.17 4.18
CA TYR A 441 0.14 18.63 5.35
C TYR A 441 1.14 19.59 6.00
N LEU A 442 1.89 20.36 5.20
CA LEU A 442 2.98 21.19 5.70
C LEU A 442 2.50 22.57 6.17
N TYR A 443 1.50 23.13 5.49
CA TYR A 443 1.10 24.53 5.69
C TYR A 443 -0.32 24.71 6.20
N HIS A 444 -1.17 23.68 6.09
CA HIS A 444 -2.58 23.72 6.48
C HIS A 444 -3.38 24.86 5.83
N GLU A 445 -2.99 25.28 4.62
CA GLU A 445 -3.70 26.29 3.87
C GLU A 445 -5.07 25.78 3.41
N GLN A 446 -6.09 26.63 3.50
CA GLN A 446 -7.48 26.24 3.22
C GLN A 446 -7.66 25.69 1.79
N GLU A 447 -7.02 26.30 0.81
CA GLU A 447 -7.08 25.84 -0.58
C GLU A 447 -6.51 24.43 -0.73
N ALA A 448 -5.37 24.15 -0.10
CA ALA A 448 -4.75 22.83 -0.15
C ALA A 448 -5.58 21.78 0.62
N LEU A 449 -6.20 22.15 1.76
CA LEU A 449 -7.13 21.27 2.49
C LEU A 449 -8.38 20.95 1.65
N ASP A 450 -8.91 21.94 0.93
CA ASP A 450 -10.03 21.74 0.02
C ASP A 450 -9.63 20.86 -1.18
N PHE A 451 -8.40 20.99 -1.65
CA PHE A 451 -7.86 20.17 -2.73
C PHE A 451 -7.79 18.67 -2.35
N MET A 452 -7.60 18.34 -1.05
CA MET A 452 -7.68 16.95 -0.59
C MET A 452 -9.06 16.32 -0.87
N TYR A 453 -10.13 17.10 -0.74
CA TYR A 453 -11.47 16.64 -1.10
C TYR A 453 -11.63 16.44 -2.61
N PHE A 454 -11.06 17.32 -3.44
CA PHE A 454 -11.01 17.11 -4.89
C PHE A 454 -10.24 15.81 -5.23
N LEU A 455 -9.11 15.55 -4.59
CA LEU A 455 -8.36 14.31 -4.82
C LEU A 455 -9.19 13.06 -4.51
N TRP A 456 -10.06 13.12 -3.50
CA TRP A 456 -10.98 12.05 -3.16
C TRP A 456 -11.98 11.74 -4.28
N CYS A 457 -12.66 12.73 -4.84
CA CYS A 457 -13.85 12.51 -5.66
C CYS A 457 -13.98 13.38 -6.91
N GLY A 458 -13.00 14.20 -7.23
CA GLY A 458 -13.01 15.03 -8.42
C GLY A 458 -12.91 14.18 -9.71
N ARG A 459 -13.67 14.56 -10.74
CA ARG A 459 -13.66 13.85 -12.02
C ARG A 459 -12.27 13.81 -12.67
N LEU A 460 -11.49 14.89 -12.50
CA LEU A 460 -10.14 15.02 -13.05
C LEU A 460 -9.05 14.67 -12.03
N SER A 461 -9.45 14.14 -10.87
CA SER A 461 -8.50 13.63 -9.89
C SER A 461 -7.79 12.38 -10.44
N PRO A 462 -6.46 12.32 -10.37
CA PRO A 462 -5.71 11.12 -10.78
C PRO A 462 -5.93 9.93 -9.84
N LEU A 463 -6.53 10.15 -8.66
CA LEU A 463 -6.82 9.07 -7.71
C LEU A 463 -8.22 8.47 -7.91
N SER A 464 -9.19 9.25 -8.44
CA SER A 464 -10.56 8.80 -8.66
C SER A 464 -10.92 8.62 -10.14
N GLY A 465 -10.71 9.65 -10.95
CA GLY A 465 -11.05 9.65 -12.38
C GLY A 465 -12.51 9.32 -12.66
N ARG A 466 -13.43 9.63 -11.72
CA ARG A 466 -14.86 9.35 -11.86
C ARG A 466 -15.70 10.55 -11.43
N GLU A 467 -16.84 10.70 -12.08
CA GLU A 467 -17.85 11.66 -11.65
C GLU A 467 -18.76 11.02 -10.63
N VAL A 468 -18.42 11.19 -9.34
CA VAL A 468 -19.14 10.55 -8.23
C VAL A 468 -20.55 11.13 -8.07
N ARG A 469 -21.58 10.30 -7.97
CA ARG A 469 -23.00 10.64 -7.92
C ARG A 469 -23.59 10.40 -6.51
N THR A 470 -23.00 10.99 -5.49
CA THR A 470 -23.41 10.77 -4.09
C THR A 470 -24.82 11.29 -3.81
N PHE A 471 -25.16 12.49 -4.29
CA PHE A 471 -26.48 13.10 -4.12
C PHE A 471 -27.56 12.27 -4.81
N GLU A 472 -27.37 11.97 -6.09
CA GLU A 472 -28.31 11.24 -6.92
C GLU A 472 -28.56 9.83 -6.35
N ARG A 473 -27.51 9.13 -5.98
CA ARG A 473 -27.62 7.79 -5.35
C ARG A 473 -28.29 7.81 -3.99
N THR A 474 -28.22 8.93 -3.27
CA THR A 474 -28.83 9.06 -1.94
C THR A 474 -30.29 9.45 -2.04
N PHE A 475 -30.61 10.45 -2.85
CA PHE A 475 -31.90 11.11 -2.82
C PHE A 475 -32.80 10.84 -4.02
N LEU A 476 -32.29 10.50 -5.21
CA LEU A 476 -33.12 10.32 -6.38
C LEU A 476 -33.61 8.88 -6.52
N ALA A 477 -34.88 8.72 -6.92
CA ALA A 477 -35.50 7.43 -7.16
C ALA A 477 -35.03 6.81 -8.49
N ASP A 478 -34.80 7.65 -9.49
CA ASP A 478 -34.40 7.23 -10.83
C ASP A 478 -32.92 6.79 -10.87
N LYS A 479 -32.72 5.49 -11.09
CA LYS A 479 -31.38 4.87 -11.16
C LYS A 479 -30.57 5.27 -12.37
N THR A 480 -31.16 5.86 -13.41
CA THR A 480 -30.42 6.36 -14.58
C THR A 480 -29.50 7.52 -14.20
N THR A 481 -29.86 8.28 -13.16
CA THR A 481 -29.03 9.37 -12.62
C THR A 481 -27.81 8.89 -11.81
N TRP A 482 -27.70 7.59 -11.52
CA TRP A 482 -26.67 7.01 -10.66
C TRP A 482 -25.40 6.60 -11.41
N GLU A 483 -25.41 6.72 -12.73
CA GLU A 483 -24.25 6.39 -13.54
C GLU A 483 -23.09 7.35 -13.24
N GLU A 484 -21.92 6.81 -13.00
CA GLU A 484 -20.70 7.53 -12.70
C GLU A 484 -19.73 7.41 -13.88
N PRO A 485 -19.74 8.41 -14.80
CA PRO A 485 -18.81 8.41 -15.94
C PRO A 485 -17.37 8.35 -15.46
N ALA A 486 -16.61 7.39 -15.98
CA ALA A 486 -15.20 7.22 -15.71
C ALA A 486 -14.33 7.94 -16.75
N ASP A 487 -13.09 8.26 -16.38
CA ASP A 487 -12.10 8.78 -17.31
C ASP A 487 -11.82 7.76 -18.44
N PRO A 488 -11.62 8.20 -19.69
CA PRO A 488 -11.28 7.32 -20.81
C PRO A 488 -10.07 6.42 -20.54
N TYR A 489 -9.16 6.80 -19.65
CA TYR A 489 -8.02 6.00 -19.22
C TYR A 489 -8.41 4.55 -18.91
N TYR A 490 -9.47 4.31 -18.11
CA TYR A 490 -9.87 2.96 -17.68
C TYR A 490 -10.26 2.04 -18.84
N ARG A 491 -10.79 2.60 -19.91
CA ARG A 491 -11.12 1.86 -21.14
C ARG A 491 -9.90 1.68 -22.04
N LEU A 492 -9.05 2.71 -22.10
CA LEU A 492 -7.90 2.76 -23.00
C LEU A 492 -6.68 1.96 -22.47
N LEU A 493 -6.75 1.41 -21.25
CA LEU A 493 -5.72 0.48 -20.76
C LEU A 493 -5.61 -0.82 -21.54
N ASP A 494 -6.60 -1.17 -22.36
CA ASP A 494 -6.52 -2.32 -23.28
C ASP A 494 -5.71 -2.01 -24.54
N ASP A 495 -5.45 -0.72 -24.82
CA ASP A 495 -4.68 -0.26 -25.98
C ASP A 495 -3.19 -0.12 -25.66
N GLU A 496 -2.35 -0.86 -26.41
CA GLU A 496 -0.89 -0.90 -26.18
C GLU A 496 -0.25 0.46 -26.45
N GLU A 497 -0.68 1.20 -27.48
CA GLU A 497 -0.10 2.51 -27.83
C GLU A 497 -0.35 3.54 -26.74
N THR A 498 -1.53 3.51 -26.14
CA THR A 498 -1.87 4.38 -25.00
C THR A 498 -1.01 4.06 -23.79
N CYS A 499 -0.85 2.78 -23.44
CA CYS A 499 0.03 2.38 -22.33
C CYS A 499 1.49 2.78 -22.59
N GLU A 500 2.00 2.59 -23.80
CA GLU A 500 3.35 3.01 -24.20
C GLU A 500 3.54 4.53 -24.10
N ARG A 501 2.52 5.32 -24.47
CA ARG A 501 2.52 6.78 -24.35
C ARG A 501 2.61 7.20 -22.89
N VAL A 502 1.81 6.59 -22.02
CA VAL A 502 1.84 6.84 -20.57
C VAL A 502 3.23 6.48 -19.99
N LEU A 503 3.77 5.31 -20.30
CA LEU A 503 5.10 4.91 -19.82
C LEU A 503 6.19 5.90 -20.25
N LYS A 504 6.15 6.35 -21.51
CA LYS A 504 7.10 7.34 -22.05
C LYS A 504 7.01 8.69 -21.34
N GLU A 505 5.81 9.13 -20.98
CA GLU A 505 5.58 10.39 -20.25
C GLU A 505 6.30 10.39 -18.88
N PHE A 506 6.34 9.24 -18.23
CA PHE A 506 7.05 9.05 -16.96
C PHE A 506 8.52 8.64 -17.10
N GLY A 507 9.08 8.74 -18.31
CA GLY A 507 10.50 8.47 -18.59
C GLY A 507 10.86 6.98 -18.60
N LEU A 508 9.86 6.10 -18.75
CA LEU A 508 10.05 4.65 -18.81
C LEU A 508 10.16 4.13 -20.25
N SER A 509 10.74 2.94 -20.37
CA SER A 509 10.78 2.24 -21.65
C SER A 509 9.36 1.80 -22.05
N PRO A 510 8.82 2.27 -23.20
CA PRO A 510 7.48 1.89 -23.62
C PRO A 510 7.35 0.38 -23.90
N LYS A 511 8.44 -0.29 -24.25
CA LYS A 511 8.45 -1.72 -24.61
C LYS A 511 8.74 -2.67 -23.44
N LYS A 512 9.31 -2.16 -22.35
CA LYS A 512 9.73 -2.98 -21.20
C LYS A 512 9.09 -2.56 -19.89
N GLY A 513 8.50 -1.36 -19.85
CA GLY A 513 7.84 -0.85 -18.66
C GLY A 513 6.46 -1.46 -18.45
N HIS A 514 6.02 -1.45 -17.20
CA HIS A 514 4.67 -1.85 -16.81
C HIS A 514 4.00 -0.74 -16.03
N ILE A 515 2.71 -0.53 -16.28
CA ILE A 515 1.82 0.26 -15.42
C ILE A 515 1.19 -0.72 -14.43
N ILE A 516 1.28 -0.41 -13.13
CA ILE A 516 0.68 -1.20 -12.07
C ILE A 516 -0.28 -0.29 -11.30
N ASN A 517 -1.58 -0.59 -11.35
CA ASN A 517 -2.58 0.23 -10.67
C ASN A 517 -3.70 -0.59 -10.03
N GLY A 518 -4.46 0.06 -9.12
CA GLY A 518 -5.59 -0.47 -8.36
C GLY A 518 -6.92 0.16 -8.75
N HIS A 519 -7.73 0.51 -7.75
CA HIS A 519 -8.95 1.35 -7.79
C HIS A 519 -10.17 0.73 -8.46
N VAL A 520 -10.02 0.03 -9.59
CA VAL A 520 -11.13 -0.56 -10.32
C VAL A 520 -11.06 -2.07 -10.23
N PRO A 521 -11.93 -2.72 -9.43
CA PRO A 521 -11.89 -4.16 -9.25
C PRO A 521 -12.08 -4.92 -10.55
N VAL A 522 -11.18 -5.85 -10.84
CA VAL A 522 -11.24 -6.74 -12.01
C VAL A 522 -12.36 -7.76 -11.81
N LYS A 523 -13.29 -7.83 -12.75
CA LYS A 523 -14.43 -8.75 -12.70
C LYS A 523 -14.07 -10.09 -13.32
N VAL A 524 -13.22 -10.86 -12.65
CA VAL A 524 -12.72 -12.17 -13.13
C VAL A 524 -13.88 -13.11 -13.49
N LYS A 525 -14.97 -13.12 -12.72
CA LYS A 525 -16.19 -13.90 -13.04
C LYS A 525 -16.83 -13.53 -14.38
N LYS A 526 -16.58 -12.33 -14.90
CA LYS A 526 -17.05 -11.88 -16.21
C LYS A 526 -16.04 -12.06 -17.31
N GLY A 527 -14.90 -12.71 -17.02
CA GLY A 527 -13.82 -12.95 -17.97
C GLY A 527 -12.89 -11.76 -18.19
N GLU A 528 -12.93 -10.73 -17.32
CA GLU A 528 -11.96 -9.64 -17.38
C GLU A 528 -10.57 -10.14 -16.96
N SER A 529 -9.54 -9.81 -17.76
CA SER A 529 -8.14 -10.08 -17.41
C SER A 529 -7.55 -8.90 -16.62
N PRO A 530 -6.81 -9.17 -15.54
CA PRO A 530 -6.02 -8.15 -14.84
C PRO A 530 -4.81 -7.69 -15.65
N VAL A 531 -4.34 -8.52 -16.58
CA VAL A 531 -3.20 -8.23 -17.47
C VAL A 531 -3.73 -7.68 -18.78
N LYS A 532 -3.37 -6.45 -19.13
CA LYS A 532 -3.88 -5.70 -20.26
C LYS A 532 -2.76 -5.26 -21.19
N ALA A 533 -3.12 -4.88 -22.44
CA ALA A 533 -2.19 -4.35 -23.44
C ALA A 533 -0.91 -5.21 -23.56
N GLY A 534 -1.06 -6.53 -23.70
CA GLY A 534 0.09 -7.44 -23.83
C GLY A 534 1.03 -7.44 -22.61
N GLY A 535 0.55 -7.09 -21.42
CA GLY A 535 1.35 -6.99 -20.20
C GLY A 535 1.85 -5.58 -19.88
N ARG A 536 1.54 -4.57 -20.72
CA ARG A 536 1.93 -3.17 -20.44
C ARG A 536 1.20 -2.56 -19.24
N ALA A 537 -0.02 -3.03 -18.95
CA ALA A 537 -0.77 -2.62 -17.77
C ALA A 537 -1.24 -3.84 -16.98
N ILE A 538 -1.14 -3.75 -15.65
CA ILE A 538 -1.49 -4.80 -14.69
C ILE A 538 -2.35 -4.17 -13.61
N ILE A 539 -3.61 -4.59 -13.54
CA ILE A 539 -4.54 -4.10 -12.51
C ILE A 539 -4.50 -5.09 -11.35
N ILE A 540 -4.11 -4.62 -10.16
CA ILE A 540 -3.97 -5.46 -8.98
C ILE A 540 -5.09 -5.29 -7.94
N ASP A 541 -6.15 -4.52 -8.27
CA ASP A 541 -7.39 -4.53 -7.47
C ASP A 541 -8.17 -5.81 -7.73
N GLY A 542 -8.04 -6.76 -6.83
CA GLY A 542 -8.78 -8.03 -6.85
C GLY A 542 -10.02 -8.03 -5.96
N GLY A 543 -10.35 -6.88 -5.31
CA GLY A 543 -11.47 -6.76 -4.40
C GLY A 543 -11.27 -7.55 -3.10
N PHE A 544 -10.25 -7.20 -2.32
CA PHE A 544 -10.04 -7.76 -0.96
C PHE A 544 -11.28 -7.62 -0.08
N CYS A 545 -12.04 -6.54 -0.27
CA CYS A 545 -13.27 -6.31 0.48
C CYS A 545 -14.32 -7.40 0.18
N LYS A 546 -14.85 -8.01 1.24
CA LYS A 546 -15.88 -9.07 1.16
C LYS A 546 -17.09 -8.70 0.29
N ALA A 547 -17.46 -7.41 0.27
CA ALA A 547 -18.55 -6.91 -0.55
C ALA A 547 -18.32 -7.07 -2.06
N TYR A 548 -17.08 -7.25 -2.49
CA TYR A 548 -16.73 -7.45 -3.91
C TYR A 548 -16.54 -8.91 -4.30
N HIS A 549 -16.33 -9.85 -3.36
CA HIS A 549 -16.09 -11.25 -3.66
C HIS A 549 -17.15 -11.90 -4.56
N GLU A 550 -18.43 -11.48 -4.40
CA GLU A 550 -19.50 -11.97 -5.29
C GLU A 550 -19.34 -11.48 -6.72
N LYS A 551 -18.78 -10.28 -6.91
CA LYS A 551 -18.60 -9.64 -8.23
C LYS A 551 -17.32 -10.05 -8.90
N THR A 552 -16.21 -10.08 -8.15
CA THR A 552 -14.85 -10.39 -8.66
C THR A 552 -14.62 -11.89 -8.80
N GLY A 553 -15.09 -12.68 -7.83
CA GLY A 553 -14.88 -14.13 -7.77
C GLY A 553 -13.60 -14.56 -7.09
N ILE A 554 -12.80 -13.61 -6.62
CA ILE A 554 -11.53 -13.82 -5.93
C ILE A 554 -11.48 -12.95 -4.67
N SER A 555 -10.46 -13.16 -3.85
CA SER A 555 -10.25 -12.44 -2.58
C SER A 555 -9.01 -11.54 -2.62
N GLY A 556 -8.62 -11.05 -3.79
CA GLY A 556 -7.51 -10.12 -3.99
C GLY A 556 -6.43 -10.65 -4.91
N PHE A 557 -5.56 -9.75 -5.34
CA PHE A 557 -4.35 -10.07 -6.10
C PHE A 557 -3.08 -9.73 -5.30
N THR A 558 -2.00 -10.48 -5.56
CA THR A 558 -0.64 -10.04 -5.28
C THR A 558 0.19 -10.19 -6.55
N LEU A 559 0.82 -9.12 -7.00
CA LEU A 559 1.83 -9.19 -8.06
C LEU A 559 3.19 -9.42 -7.40
N ILE A 560 3.95 -10.39 -7.92
CA ILE A 560 5.29 -10.71 -7.44
C ILE A 560 6.29 -10.45 -8.56
N SER A 561 7.28 -9.59 -8.29
CA SER A 561 8.44 -9.38 -9.15
C SER A 561 9.68 -10.01 -8.51
N ASN A 562 10.45 -10.77 -9.29
CA ASN A 562 11.70 -11.36 -8.85
C ASN A 562 12.70 -11.47 -10.00
N SER A 563 13.83 -12.13 -9.79
CA SER A 563 14.86 -12.30 -10.82
C SER A 563 14.41 -13.07 -12.08
N ARG A 564 13.27 -13.76 -12.03
CA ARG A 564 12.73 -14.56 -13.13
C ARG A 564 11.61 -13.85 -13.90
N GLY A 565 11.15 -12.69 -13.45
CA GLY A 565 10.10 -11.91 -14.10
C GLY A 565 8.95 -11.54 -13.15
N LEU A 566 7.76 -11.37 -13.73
CA LEU A 566 6.52 -10.94 -13.08
C LEU A 566 5.49 -12.06 -13.06
N ARG A 567 4.87 -12.27 -11.90
CA ARG A 567 3.83 -13.27 -11.67
C ARG A 567 2.69 -12.69 -10.85
N LEU A 568 1.47 -12.78 -11.34
CA LEU A 568 0.25 -12.37 -10.64
C LEU A 568 -0.37 -13.58 -9.94
N LEU A 569 -0.71 -13.42 -8.67
CA LEU A 569 -1.41 -14.41 -7.87
C LEU A 569 -2.83 -13.93 -7.59
N ALA A 570 -3.83 -14.66 -8.06
CA ALA A 570 -5.22 -14.47 -7.72
C ALA A 570 -5.54 -15.35 -6.49
N HIS A 571 -5.85 -14.71 -5.36
CA HIS A 571 -6.17 -15.39 -4.11
C HIS A 571 -7.62 -15.84 -4.11
N GLN A 572 -7.86 -17.09 -3.76
CA GLN A 572 -9.20 -17.59 -3.49
C GLN A 572 -9.62 -17.22 -2.06
N LYS A 573 -10.78 -17.69 -1.62
CA LYS A 573 -11.32 -17.36 -0.30
C LYS A 573 -10.31 -17.64 0.80
N ILE A 574 -10.00 -16.61 1.60
CA ILE A 574 -9.04 -16.66 2.68
C ILE A 574 -9.74 -17.14 3.93
N ALA A 575 -9.21 -18.19 4.57
CA ALA A 575 -9.61 -18.57 5.91
C ALA A 575 -9.12 -17.54 6.94
N ASP A 576 -9.83 -17.40 8.06
CA ASP A 576 -9.30 -16.66 9.18
C ASP A 576 -8.13 -17.41 9.85
N VAL A 577 -7.39 -16.70 10.71
CA VAL A 577 -6.23 -17.27 11.42
C VAL A 577 -6.61 -18.53 12.23
N ARG A 578 -7.82 -18.57 12.82
CA ARG A 578 -8.30 -19.72 13.60
C ARG A 578 -8.47 -20.96 12.74
N THR A 579 -9.11 -20.79 11.59
CA THR A 579 -9.29 -21.87 10.61
C THR A 579 -7.94 -22.33 10.07
N ALA A 580 -7.05 -21.38 9.71
CA ALA A 580 -5.70 -21.71 9.24
C ALA A 580 -4.90 -22.52 10.28
N LEU A 581 -5.03 -22.21 11.56
CA LEU A 581 -4.38 -22.95 12.65
C LEU A 581 -5.03 -24.33 12.90
N ALA A 582 -6.36 -24.45 12.78
CA ALA A 582 -7.08 -25.68 13.04
C ALA A 582 -6.77 -26.77 11.99
N ASP A 583 -6.80 -26.37 10.72
CA ASP A 583 -6.70 -27.29 9.59
C ASP A 583 -5.32 -27.28 8.93
N ASN A 584 -4.35 -26.47 9.42
CA ASN A 584 -3.11 -26.13 8.76
C ASN A 584 -3.35 -25.65 7.31
N GLY A 585 -4.47 -24.92 7.13
CA GLY A 585 -4.91 -24.43 5.84
C GLY A 585 -4.06 -23.27 5.34
N ASP A 586 -3.92 -23.18 4.04
CA ASP A 586 -3.28 -22.05 3.35
C ASP A 586 -4.24 -21.47 2.32
N ILE A 587 -3.92 -20.28 1.82
CA ILE A 587 -4.68 -19.68 0.71
C ILE A 587 -4.36 -20.46 -0.56
N GLU A 588 -5.40 -20.93 -1.23
CA GLU A 588 -5.26 -21.38 -2.60
C GLU A 588 -5.16 -20.17 -3.51
N SER A 589 -4.10 -20.12 -4.30
CA SER A 589 -3.87 -19.03 -5.26
C SER A 589 -3.62 -19.63 -6.65
N VAL A 590 -4.23 -19.00 -7.64
CA VAL A 590 -3.96 -19.30 -9.04
C VAL A 590 -2.91 -18.33 -9.53
N ALA A 591 -1.79 -18.87 -10.04
CA ALA A 591 -0.68 -18.07 -10.54
C ALA A 591 -0.77 -17.90 -12.05
N GLU A 592 -0.65 -16.65 -12.52
CA GLU A 592 -0.49 -16.28 -13.92
C GLU A 592 0.89 -15.65 -14.12
N THR A 593 1.64 -16.14 -15.11
CA THR A 593 2.93 -15.54 -15.48
C THR A 593 2.65 -14.37 -16.41
N VAL A 594 2.97 -13.15 -15.96
CA VAL A 594 2.82 -11.93 -16.77
C VAL A 594 4.03 -11.75 -17.68
N GLU A 595 5.22 -11.91 -17.12
CA GLU A 595 6.48 -11.82 -17.86
C GLU A 595 7.47 -12.87 -17.35
N LEU A 596 8.15 -13.55 -18.27
CA LEU A 596 9.25 -14.46 -17.95
C LEU A 596 10.55 -13.84 -18.48
N ALA A 597 11.47 -13.55 -17.58
CA ALA A 597 12.80 -13.05 -17.95
C ALA A 597 13.62 -14.16 -18.62
N THR A 598 14.11 -13.90 -19.82
CA THR A 598 14.99 -14.81 -20.55
C THR A 598 16.37 -14.94 -19.90
N ILE A 599 16.82 -13.88 -19.25
CA ILE A 599 18.03 -13.81 -18.44
C ILE A 599 17.62 -13.34 -17.05
N HIS A 600 18.16 -13.98 -16.01
CA HIS A 600 17.85 -13.59 -14.64
C HIS A 600 18.20 -12.12 -14.37
N THR A 601 17.23 -11.35 -13.93
CA THR A 601 17.42 -9.95 -13.50
C THR A 601 18.28 -9.94 -12.24
N THR A 602 19.33 -9.12 -12.27
CA THR A 602 20.27 -8.94 -11.15
C THR A 602 19.96 -7.65 -10.38
N VAL A 603 20.65 -7.46 -9.25
CA VAL A 603 20.62 -6.18 -8.52
C VAL A 603 21.09 -5.03 -9.42
N GLY A 604 22.08 -5.28 -10.30
CA GLY A 604 22.62 -4.28 -11.24
C GLY A 604 21.59 -3.72 -12.22
N ASP A 605 20.52 -4.46 -12.50
CA ASP A 605 19.43 -4.06 -13.41
C ASP A 605 18.35 -3.21 -12.72
N THR A 606 18.43 -3.05 -11.38
CA THR A 606 17.47 -2.30 -10.57
C THR A 606 17.88 -0.84 -10.35
N ASP A 607 16.96 0.00 -9.86
CA ASP A 607 17.26 1.38 -9.44
C ASP A 607 18.34 1.43 -8.38
N LYS A 608 18.29 0.50 -7.43
CA LYS A 608 19.33 0.34 -6.41
C LYS A 608 20.68 -0.01 -7.02
N GLY A 609 20.69 -0.87 -8.03
CA GLY A 609 21.90 -1.20 -8.77
C GLY A 609 22.45 -0.01 -9.54
N ARG A 610 21.61 0.84 -10.14
CA ARG A 610 22.05 2.09 -10.79
C ARG A 610 22.71 3.03 -9.78
N ALA A 611 22.10 3.24 -8.62
CA ALA A 611 22.71 4.05 -7.54
C ALA A 611 24.06 3.46 -7.05
N MET A 612 24.17 2.12 -6.98
CA MET A 612 25.45 1.46 -6.67
C MET A 612 26.50 1.69 -7.78
N GLN A 613 26.12 1.69 -9.06
CA GLN A 613 27.03 1.97 -10.18
C GLN A 613 27.53 3.41 -10.15
N GLU A 614 26.70 4.38 -9.75
CA GLU A 614 27.10 5.76 -9.53
C GLU A 614 28.09 5.84 -8.36
N GLU A 615 27.80 5.21 -7.21
CA GLU A 615 28.73 5.15 -6.06
C GLU A 615 30.07 4.49 -6.45
N ILE A 616 30.05 3.42 -7.24
CA ILE A 616 31.27 2.76 -7.77
C ILE A 616 32.08 3.74 -8.62
N THR A 617 31.44 4.51 -9.49
CA THR A 617 32.11 5.51 -10.32
C THR A 617 32.80 6.59 -9.47
N ASP A 618 32.09 7.09 -8.48
CA ASP A 618 32.62 8.10 -7.55
C ASP A 618 33.78 7.56 -6.71
N LEU A 619 33.69 6.32 -6.23
CA LEU A 619 34.76 5.66 -5.49
C LEU A 619 35.99 5.38 -6.35
N TYR A 620 35.84 5.05 -7.63
CA TYR A 620 36.97 4.96 -8.56
C TYR A 620 37.67 6.31 -8.74
N ASN A 621 36.89 7.40 -8.85
CA ASN A 621 37.45 8.75 -8.94
C ASN A 621 38.21 9.12 -7.65
N LEU A 622 37.70 8.75 -6.47
CA LEU A 622 38.39 8.94 -5.20
C LEU A 622 39.67 8.13 -5.11
N LEU A 623 39.65 6.86 -5.53
CA LEU A 623 40.86 6.00 -5.55
C LEU A 623 41.94 6.58 -6.45
N LEU A 624 41.58 7.07 -7.63
CA LEU A 624 42.51 7.77 -8.55
C LEU A 624 43.05 9.06 -7.93
N ALA A 625 42.22 9.84 -7.22
CA ALA A 625 42.69 11.03 -6.52
C ALA A 625 43.70 10.72 -5.42
N TYR A 626 43.56 9.60 -4.70
CA TYR A 626 44.53 9.11 -3.74
C TYR A 626 45.80 8.59 -4.40
N GLN A 627 45.69 7.88 -5.53
CA GLN A 627 46.84 7.35 -6.27
C GLN A 627 47.70 8.46 -6.87
N ASN A 628 47.06 9.51 -7.39
CA ASN A 628 47.69 10.63 -8.04
C ASN A 628 48.11 11.76 -7.07
N GLY A 629 47.90 11.60 -5.75
CA GLY A 629 48.28 12.59 -4.74
C GLY A 629 47.41 13.87 -4.74
N VAL A 630 46.30 13.88 -5.45
CA VAL A 630 45.32 15.00 -5.47
C VAL A 630 44.61 15.13 -4.11
N LEU A 631 44.37 14.02 -3.46
CA LEU A 631 43.93 13.90 -2.07
C LEU A 631 44.93 13.00 -1.32
N LYS A 632 45.18 13.32 -0.05
CA LYS A 632 46.02 12.47 0.82
C LYS A 632 45.11 11.53 1.60
N PRO A 633 45.25 10.19 1.45
CA PRO A 633 44.56 9.27 2.33
C PRO A 633 45.09 9.39 3.76
N GLN A 634 44.29 9.07 4.75
CA GLN A 634 44.80 8.85 6.10
C GLN A 634 45.65 7.58 6.10
N ALA A 635 46.68 7.56 6.96
CA ALA A 635 47.62 6.43 7.08
C ALA A 635 46.92 5.20 7.70
#